data_0ff11b22a9bfe3789993036c62c51323
#
_entry.id   0ff11b22a9bfe3789993036c62c51323
#
_cell.length_a   1.000
_cell.length_b   1.000
_cell.length_c   1.000
_cell.angle_alpha   90.00
_cell.angle_beta   90.00
_cell.angle_gamma   90.00
#
_symmetry.space_group_name_H-M   'P 1'
#
loop_
_entity.id
_entity.type
_entity.pdbx_description
1 polymer ?
#
loop_
_entity_poly.entity_id
_entity_poly.type
_entity_poly.pdbx_seq_one_letter_code
_entity_poly.pdbx_strand_id
1 'polypeptide(L)'
;MSIKQFKIKYQKDNKNSIILLSANSISELRDDENYPKNVISIKEIKQYQWNLNKKNISKDEVLYLFNEINIMLQAGLTLQESLEILLSKYSQKTQEYSILESMLNAMKHGIPIINNLTKYKNCLGDLVLSFIKLGEENGNIKYAINSLCIVLSKEQVNKKKLLSKLSYPFLLSILPILKDFRKPS
;
A
#
# COMPACT_ATOMS: atom_id res chain seq x y z
N MET A 1 21.22 5.23 12.23
CA MET A 1 20.61 6.52 12.60
C MET A 1 19.34 6.67 11.80
N SER A 2 18.21 6.93 12.45
CA SER A 2 16.91 7.05 11.75
C SER A 2 16.60 8.51 11.49
N ILE A 3 16.54 8.90 10.23
CA ILE A 3 16.12 10.24 9.82
C ILE A 3 14.64 10.42 10.19
N LYS A 4 14.35 11.46 10.95
CA LYS A 4 13.00 11.86 11.36
C LYS A 4 12.51 13.00 10.49
N GLN A 5 11.20 13.03 10.22
CA GLN A 5 10.58 14.14 9.51
C GLN A 5 9.83 15.05 10.48
N PHE A 6 9.99 16.36 10.27
CA PHE A 6 9.36 17.39 11.08
C PHE A 6 8.46 18.27 10.23
N LYS A 7 7.25 18.48 10.71
CA LYS A 7 6.32 19.46 10.17
C LYS A 7 6.45 20.75 10.95
N ILE A 8 6.94 21.78 10.28
CA ILE A 8 7.16 23.11 10.85
C ILE A 8 6.06 24.02 10.34
N LYS A 9 5.29 24.57 11.26
CA LYS A 9 4.33 25.62 10.99
C LYS A 9 4.99 26.97 11.31
N TYR A 10 5.03 27.86 10.34
CA TYR A 10 5.69 29.15 10.48
C TYR A 10 4.85 30.26 9.85
N GLN A 11 5.14 31.51 10.21
CA GLN A 11 4.47 32.69 9.67
C GLN A 11 5.34 33.35 8.61
N LYS A 12 4.79 33.50 7.40
CA LYS A 12 5.40 34.25 6.29
C LYS A 12 4.33 35.23 5.76
N ASP A 13 4.70 36.53 5.67
CA ASP A 13 3.83 37.59 5.13
C ASP A 13 2.41 37.57 5.75
N ASN A 14 2.35 37.48 7.07
CA ASN A 14 1.13 37.43 7.87
C ASN A 14 0.21 36.20 7.56
N LYS A 15 0.73 35.19 6.83
CA LYS A 15 0.02 33.92 6.53
C LYS A 15 0.73 32.75 7.18
N ASN A 16 -0.07 31.80 7.65
CA ASN A 16 0.47 30.54 8.17
C ASN A 16 0.90 29.62 7.01
N SER A 17 2.16 29.29 6.99
CA SER A 17 2.78 28.36 6.01
C SER A 17 3.31 27.12 6.70
N ILE A 18 3.47 26.05 5.96
CA ILE A 18 3.95 24.76 6.46
C ILE A 18 5.12 24.32 5.59
N ILE A 19 6.22 23.93 6.21
CA ILE A 19 7.36 23.27 5.55
C ILE A 19 7.64 21.94 6.23
N LEU A 20 8.20 21.02 5.47
CA LEU A 20 8.62 19.70 5.93
C LEU A 20 10.12 19.60 5.77
N LEU A 21 10.80 19.34 6.86
CA LEU A 21 12.25 19.13 6.88
C LEU A 21 12.57 17.78 7.53
N SER A 22 13.69 17.19 7.12
CA SER A 22 14.16 15.89 7.62
C SER A 22 15.47 16.11 8.36
N ALA A 23 15.55 15.63 9.60
CA ALA A 23 16.76 15.71 10.42
C ALA A 23 16.80 14.53 11.40
N ASN A 24 17.98 14.22 11.96
CA ASN A 24 18.09 13.18 13.00
C ASN A 24 17.65 13.69 14.38
N SER A 25 17.71 15.02 14.59
CA SER A 25 17.31 15.66 15.84
C SER A 25 16.74 17.06 15.61
N ILE A 26 16.07 17.62 16.63
CA ILE A 26 15.56 19.00 16.58
C ILE A 26 16.70 20.05 16.56
N SER A 27 17.87 19.73 17.11
CA SER A 27 19.04 20.57 17.04
C SER A 27 19.55 20.69 15.60
N GLU A 28 19.76 19.57 14.93
CA GLU A 28 20.18 19.52 13.53
C GLU A 28 19.16 20.20 12.59
N LEU A 29 17.87 20.10 12.93
CA LEU A 29 16.80 20.73 12.17
C LEU A 29 16.90 22.27 12.17
N ARG A 30 17.43 22.88 13.24
CA ARG A 30 17.56 24.31 13.36
C ARG A 30 18.74 24.86 12.57
N ASP A 31 19.71 24.01 12.25
CA ASP A 31 20.92 24.35 11.48
C ASP A 31 20.68 24.18 9.97
N ASP A 32 19.48 23.71 9.55
CA ASP A 32 19.10 23.55 8.12
C ASP A 32 18.94 24.96 7.48
N GLU A 33 19.54 25.16 6.31
CA GLU A 33 19.45 26.41 5.54
C GLU A 33 18.01 26.84 5.22
N ASN A 34 17.10 25.87 5.14
CA ASN A 34 15.68 26.10 4.86
C ASN A 34 14.83 26.28 6.13
N TYR A 35 15.45 26.33 7.31
CA TYR A 35 14.73 26.52 8.57
C TYR A 35 14.10 27.91 8.67
N PRO A 36 12.77 28.05 8.83
CA PRO A 36 12.07 29.31 8.82
C PRO A 36 12.33 30.12 10.12
N LYS A 37 12.43 31.47 9.98
CA LYS A 37 12.69 32.35 11.13
C LYS A 37 11.56 32.52 12.14
N ASN A 38 10.29 32.44 11.67
CA ASN A 38 9.09 32.69 12.49
C ASN A 38 8.32 31.40 12.75
N VAL A 39 8.89 30.46 13.47
CA VAL A 39 8.31 29.16 13.75
C VAL A 39 7.22 29.27 14.84
N ILE A 40 6.02 28.79 14.52
CA ILE A 40 4.87 28.74 15.44
C ILE A 40 4.84 27.38 16.17
N SER A 41 5.10 26.30 15.45
CA SER A 41 5.11 24.95 16.04
C SER A 41 5.95 23.98 15.21
N ILE A 42 6.62 23.07 15.91
CA ILE A 42 7.36 21.94 15.33
C ILE A 42 6.67 20.67 15.84
N LYS A 43 6.31 19.78 14.93
CA LYS A 43 5.81 18.45 15.28
C LYS A 43 6.63 17.39 14.56
N GLU A 44 7.21 16.46 15.32
CA GLU A 44 7.79 15.25 14.74
C GLU A 44 6.66 14.44 14.09
N ILE A 45 6.78 14.19 12.80
CA ILE A 45 5.85 13.33 12.09
C ILE A 45 6.44 11.94 12.11
N LYS A 46 5.86 11.05 12.91
CA LYS A 46 6.15 9.62 12.73
C LYS A 46 5.75 9.27 11.30
N GLN A 47 6.66 8.64 10.57
CA GLN A 47 6.51 8.25 9.15
C GLN A 47 5.16 7.56 8.82
N TYR A 48 4.41 7.20 9.85
CA TYR A 48 3.10 6.56 9.79
C TYR A 48 1.91 7.49 9.47
N GLN A 49 2.07 8.82 9.53
CA GLN A 49 0.94 9.77 9.43
C GLN A 49 0.70 10.37 8.04
N TRP A 50 1.56 10.09 7.05
CA TRP A 50 1.39 10.64 5.70
C TRP A 50 0.30 9.97 4.85
N ASN A 51 -0.27 8.86 5.33
CA ASN A 51 -1.27 8.09 4.59
C ASN A 51 -2.73 8.32 5.03
N LEU A 52 -3.03 9.36 5.81
CA LEU A 52 -4.38 9.58 6.35
C LEU A 52 -5.47 9.88 5.29
N ASN A 53 -5.10 10.11 4.04
CA ASN A 53 -6.04 10.35 2.94
C ASN A 53 -5.97 9.36 1.77
N LYS A 54 -5.10 8.34 1.82
CA LYS A 54 -5.10 7.28 0.80
C LYS A 54 -6.07 6.19 1.22
N LYS A 55 -7.07 5.94 0.38
CA LYS A 55 -7.96 4.79 0.54
C LYS A 55 -7.11 3.53 0.66
N ASN A 56 -7.30 2.76 1.72
CA ASN A 56 -6.58 1.50 1.89
C ASN A 56 -6.90 0.56 0.73
N ILE A 57 -5.84 0.03 0.11
CA ILE A 57 -5.99 -0.98 -0.94
C ILE A 57 -6.62 -2.24 -0.36
N SER A 58 -7.63 -2.76 -1.01
CA SER A 58 -8.28 -4.02 -0.66
C SER A 58 -7.44 -5.22 -1.13
N LYS A 59 -7.73 -6.42 -0.60
CA LYS A 59 -7.06 -7.65 -1.04
C LYS A 59 -7.26 -7.95 -2.53
N ASP A 60 -8.41 -7.59 -3.07
CA ASP A 60 -8.70 -7.77 -4.49
C ASP A 60 -7.89 -6.79 -5.35
N GLU A 61 -7.73 -5.54 -4.90
CA GLU A 61 -6.87 -4.56 -5.54
C GLU A 61 -5.38 -4.95 -5.46
N VAL A 62 -4.94 -5.56 -4.35
CA VAL A 62 -3.57 -6.14 -4.24
C VAL A 62 -3.37 -7.23 -5.27
N LEU A 63 -4.30 -8.19 -5.37
CA LEU A 63 -4.23 -9.24 -6.39
C LEU A 63 -4.19 -8.64 -7.81
N TYR A 64 -5.03 -7.65 -8.08
CA TYR A 64 -5.07 -6.98 -9.38
C TYR A 64 -3.71 -6.33 -9.71
N LEU A 65 -3.14 -5.59 -8.77
CA LEU A 65 -1.83 -4.92 -8.92
C LEU A 65 -0.71 -5.92 -9.24
N PHE A 66 -0.62 -7.02 -8.48
CA PHE A 66 0.40 -8.03 -8.72
C PHE A 66 0.16 -8.83 -10.00
N ASN A 67 -1.09 -9.03 -10.42
CA ASN A 67 -1.41 -9.61 -11.72
C ASN A 67 -0.95 -8.73 -12.88
N GLU A 68 -1.10 -7.40 -12.79
CA GLU A 68 -0.59 -6.48 -13.81
C GLU A 68 0.93 -6.58 -13.93
N ILE A 69 1.65 -6.57 -12.80
CA ILE A 69 3.11 -6.78 -12.79
C ILE A 69 3.44 -8.15 -13.43
N ASN A 70 2.74 -9.21 -13.02
CA ASN A 70 2.98 -10.56 -13.55
C ASN A 70 2.79 -10.64 -15.06
N ILE A 71 1.73 -10.07 -15.61
CA ILE A 71 1.45 -10.06 -17.05
C ILE A 71 2.63 -9.41 -17.81
N MET A 72 3.13 -8.28 -17.33
CA MET A 72 4.27 -7.59 -17.95
C MET A 72 5.56 -8.42 -17.88
N LEU A 73 5.83 -9.05 -16.73
CA LEU A 73 6.96 -9.96 -16.56
C LEU A 73 6.86 -11.19 -17.48
N GLN A 74 5.64 -11.73 -17.68
CA GLN A 74 5.43 -12.85 -18.62
C GLN A 74 5.60 -12.41 -20.06
N ALA A 75 5.25 -11.18 -20.40
CA ALA A 75 5.50 -10.58 -21.73
C ALA A 75 7.00 -10.29 -22.00
N GLY A 76 7.88 -10.51 -21.01
CA GLY A 76 9.33 -10.36 -21.19
C GLY A 76 9.89 -9.03 -20.70
N LEU A 77 9.08 -8.14 -20.15
CA LEU A 77 9.56 -6.90 -19.53
C LEU A 77 10.30 -7.22 -18.22
N THR A 78 11.27 -6.38 -17.90
CA THR A 78 11.91 -6.40 -16.57
C THR A 78 10.96 -5.91 -15.50
N LEU A 79 11.24 -6.20 -14.24
CA LEU A 79 10.46 -5.67 -13.13
C LEU A 79 10.49 -4.14 -13.11
N GLN A 80 11.66 -3.55 -13.37
CA GLN A 80 11.81 -2.09 -13.39
C GLN A 80 10.92 -1.45 -14.46
N GLU A 81 10.97 -1.91 -15.70
CA GLU A 81 10.12 -1.42 -16.79
C GLU A 81 8.64 -1.59 -16.47
N SER A 82 8.25 -2.74 -15.90
CA SER A 82 6.86 -2.99 -15.48
C SER A 82 6.38 -1.98 -14.44
N LEU A 83 7.22 -1.68 -13.44
CA LEU A 83 6.88 -0.70 -12.41
C LEU A 83 6.78 0.72 -12.97
N GLU A 84 7.68 1.12 -13.86
CA GLU A 84 7.67 2.45 -14.51
C GLU A 84 6.41 2.65 -15.36
N ILE A 85 6.01 1.65 -16.13
CA ILE A 85 4.77 1.67 -16.92
C ILE A 85 3.55 1.79 -15.99
N LEU A 86 3.48 1.00 -14.94
CA LEU A 86 2.34 1.02 -14.00
C LEU A 86 2.25 2.34 -13.22
N LEU A 87 3.39 2.94 -12.86
CA LEU A 87 3.41 4.27 -12.22
C LEU A 87 2.78 5.35 -13.09
N SER A 88 2.90 5.26 -14.42
CA SER A 88 2.24 6.20 -15.34
C SER A 88 0.71 6.03 -15.37
N LYS A 89 0.22 4.84 -15.05
CA LYS A 89 -1.22 4.50 -15.03
C LYS A 89 -1.91 4.93 -13.75
N TYR A 90 -1.24 4.79 -12.60
CA TYR A 90 -1.85 5.06 -11.29
C TYR A 90 -1.68 6.52 -10.87
N SER A 91 -2.72 7.07 -10.24
CA SER A 91 -2.65 8.42 -9.67
C SER A 91 -1.72 8.42 -8.43
N GLN A 92 -0.89 9.47 -8.30
CA GLN A 92 0.00 9.66 -7.14
C GLN A 92 -0.72 9.66 -5.78
N LYS A 93 -2.04 9.88 -5.78
CA LYS A 93 -2.86 9.87 -4.56
C LYS A 93 -3.27 8.46 -4.12
N THR A 94 -3.04 7.43 -4.93
CA THR A 94 -3.45 6.05 -4.62
C THR A 94 -2.39 5.31 -3.81
N GLN A 95 -2.82 4.26 -3.14
CA GLN A 95 -1.90 3.41 -2.37
C GLN A 95 -1.08 2.51 -3.29
N GLU A 96 -1.67 2.06 -4.40
CA GLU A 96 -1.00 1.31 -5.46
C GLU A 96 0.21 2.07 -5.98
N TYR A 97 0.05 3.34 -6.33
CA TYR A 97 1.17 4.19 -6.74
C TYR A 97 2.28 4.20 -5.70
N SER A 98 1.95 4.36 -4.42
CA SER A 98 2.94 4.40 -3.34
C SER A 98 3.69 3.09 -3.17
N ILE A 99 3.01 1.95 -3.37
CA ILE A 99 3.61 0.62 -3.34
C ILE A 99 4.59 0.46 -4.51
N LEU A 100 4.14 0.76 -5.74
CA LEU A 100 4.95 0.68 -6.94
C LEU A 100 6.19 1.60 -6.86
N GLU A 101 6.00 2.85 -6.46
CA GLU A 101 7.08 3.83 -6.25
C GLU A 101 8.10 3.34 -5.21
N SER A 102 7.63 2.72 -4.12
CA SER A 102 8.51 2.17 -3.10
C SER A 102 9.34 0.99 -3.60
N MET A 103 8.76 0.13 -4.46
CA MET A 103 9.48 -0.96 -5.12
C MET A 103 10.54 -0.40 -6.08
N LEU A 104 10.15 0.54 -6.93
CA LEU A 104 11.06 1.14 -7.91
C LEU A 104 12.22 1.89 -7.23
N ASN A 105 11.94 2.64 -6.16
CA ASN A 105 12.96 3.33 -5.39
C ASN A 105 13.95 2.36 -4.73
N ALA A 106 13.48 1.23 -4.20
CA ALA A 106 14.38 0.20 -3.66
C ALA A 106 15.35 -0.30 -4.74
N MET A 107 14.83 -0.62 -5.93
CA MET A 107 15.64 -1.08 -7.06
C MET A 107 16.67 -0.04 -7.51
N LYS A 108 16.26 1.24 -7.64
CA LYS A 108 17.16 2.34 -8.05
C LYS A 108 18.31 2.58 -7.07
N HIS A 109 18.10 2.29 -5.78
CA HIS A 109 19.12 2.44 -4.75
C HIS A 109 19.87 1.13 -4.44
N GLY A 110 19.58 0.05 -5.15
CA GLY A 110 20.23 -1.24 -4.93
C GLY A 110 19.94 -1.87 -3.55
N ILE A 111 18.81 -1.51 -2.94
CA ILE A 111 18.37 -2.09 -1.65
C ILE A 111 17.25 -3.10 -1.87
N PRO A 112 17.12 -4.12 -1.01
CA PRO A 112 16.05 -5.10 -1.13
C PRO A 112 14.67 -4.45 -1.14
N ILE A 113 13.81 -4.83 -2.09
CA ILE A 113 12.43 -4.33 -2.25
C ILE A 113 11.64 -4.55 -0.97
N ILE A 114 11.86 -5.71 -0.32
CA ILE A 114 11.18 -6.07 0.92
C ILE A 114 11.35 -5.00 2.02
N ASN A 115 12.52 -4.35 2.11
CA ASN A 115 12.77 -3.32 3.11
C ASN A 115 11.81 -2.12 2.98
N ASN A 116 11.50 -1.72 1.74
CA ASN A 116 10.58 -0.63 1.47
C ASN A 116 9.10 -1.07 1.54
N LEU A 117 8.81 -2.37 1.36
CA LEU A 117 7.44 -2.89 1.39
C LEU A 117 6.94 -3.21 2.80
N THR A 118 7.80 -3.41 3.78
CA THR A 118 7.40 -3.72 5.18
C THR A 118 6.45 -2.68 5.78
N LYS A 119 6.58 -1.42 5.40
CA LYS A 119 5.66 -0.34 5.84
C LYS A 119 4.23 -0.51 5.34
N TYR A 120 4.02 -1.33 4.30
CA TYR A 120 2.71 -1.66 3.74
C TYR A 120 2.17 -3.02 4.21
N LYS A 121 2.78 -3.63 5.22
CA LYS A 121 2.41 -4.95 5.75
C LYS A 121 0.90 -5.07 6.02
N ASN A 122 0.28 -4.05 6.59
CA ASN A 122 -1.14 -4.07 6.96
C ASN A 122 -2.07 -4.23 5.76
N CYS A 123 -1.69 -3.75 4.59
CA CYS A 123 -2.51 -3.84 3.38
C CYS A 123 -2.05 -4.97 2.44
N LEU A 124 -0.76 -5.20 2.31
CA LEU A 124 -0.22 -6.26 1.46
C LEU A 124 -0.37 -7.65 2.11
N GLY A 125 -0.22 -7.73 3.43
CA GLY A 125 -0.24 -8.98 4.19
C GLY A 125 1.11 -9.71 4.17
N ASP A 126 1.27 -10.64 5.10
CA ASP A 126 2.51 -11.41 5.25
C ASP A 126 2.81 -12.30 4.04
N LEU A 127 1.77 -12.80 3.37
CA LEU A 127 1.91 -13.65 2.19
C LEU A 127 2.67 -12.94 1.06
N VAL A 128 2.23 -11.72 0.69
CA VAL A 128 2.89 -10.92 -0.35
C VAL A 128 4.34 -10.64 0.01
N LEU A 129 4.58 -10.19 1.24
CA LEU A 129 5.93 -9.87 1.71
C LEU A 129 6.85 -11.09 1.68
N SER A 130 6.34 -12.28 2.06
CA SER A 130 7.11 -13.52 2.04
C SER A 130 7.50 -13.94 0.61
N PHE A 131 6.58 -13.83 -0.35
CA PHE A 131 6.89 -14.15 -1.75
C PHE A 131 7.90 -13.18 -2.37
N ILE A 132 7.78 -11.88 -2.09
CA ILE A 132 8.76 -10.89 -2.57
C ILE A 132 10.14 -11.18 -1.98
N LYS A 133 10.22 -11.39 -0.66
CA LYS A 133 11.47 -11.76 0.01
C LYS A 133 12.11 -13.00 -0.61
N LEU A 134 11.32 -14.06 -0.78
CA LEU A 134 11.80 -15.32 -1.38
C LEU A 134 12.30 -15.11 -2.82
N GLY A 135 11.60 -14.27 -3.61
CA GLY A 135 11.99 -13.96 -4.97
C GLY A 135 13.30 -13.19 -5.06
N GLU A 136 13.56 -12.28 -4.12
CA GLU A 136 14.81 -11.53 -4.03
C GLU A 136 15.97 -12.43 -3.58
N GLU A 137 15.78 -13.23 -2.53
CA GLU A 137 16.79 -14.14 -2.01
C GLU A 137 17.23 -15.20 -3.02
N ASN A 138 16.30 -15.68 -3.86
CA ASN A 138 16.58 -16.67 -4.89
C ASN A 138 16.94 -16.06 -6.26
N GLY A 139 16.97 -14.74 -6.39
CA GLY A 139 17.20 -14.05 -7.67
C GLY A 139 16.14 -14.33 -8.73
N ASN A 140 14.94 -14.77 -8.36
CA ASN A 140 13.88 -15.14 -9.30
C ASN A 140 12.53 -14.49 -8.92
N ILE A 141 12.51 -13.16 -8.96
CA ILE A 141 11.34 -12.36 -8.60
C ILE A 141 10.15 -12.63 -9.53
N LYS A 142 10.41 -12.92 -10.81
CA LYS A 142 9.37 -13.27 -11.79
C LYS A 142 8.59 -14.50 -11.37
N TYR A 143 9.29 -15.57 -10.98
CA TYR A 143 8.65 -16.80 -10.53
C TYR A 143 7.89 -16.59 -9.21
N ALA A 144 8.47 -15.83 -8.30
CA ALA A 144 7.83 -15.51 -7.01
C ALA A 144 6.52 -14.74 -7.21
N ILE A 145 6.50 -13.71 -8.06
CA ILE A 145 5.30 -12.93 -8.36
C ILE A 145 4.24 -13.80 -9.05
N ASN A 146 4.63 -14.63 -10.01
CA ASN A 146 3.71 -15.56 -10.65
C ASN A 146 3.05 -16.52 -9.65
N SER A 147 3.85 -17.11 -8.77
CA SER A 147 3.38 -18.03 -7.73
C SER A 147 2.47 -17.31 -6.72
N LEU A 148 2.81 -16.10 -6.33
CA LEU A 148 1.98 -15.24 -5.49
C LEU A 148 0.59 -15.02 -6.12
N CYS A 149 0.52 -14.65 -7.39
CA CYS A 149 -0.75 -14.43 -8.09
C CYS A 149 -1.62 -15.68 -8.11
N ILE A 150 -1.02 -16.87 -8.32
CA ILE A 150 -1.75 -18.15 -8.26
C ILE A 150 -2.35 -18.39 -6.87
N VAL A 151 -1.59 -18.14 -5.81
CA VAL A 151 -2.05 -18.35 -4.42
C VAL A 151 -3.16 -17.36 -4.07
N LEU A 152 -2.96 -16.07 -4.35
CA LEU A 152 -3.98 -15.04 -4.09
C LEU A 152 -5.28 -15.29 -4.86
N SER A 153 -5.19 -15.74 -6.11
CA SER A 153 -6.37 -16.08 -6.92
C SER A 153 -7.15 -17.25 -6.33
N LYS A 154 -6.45 -18.28 -5.82
CA LYS A 154 -7.10 -19.42 -5.14
C LYS A 154 -7.79 -18.98 -3.85
N GLU A 155 -7.18 -18.11 -3.06
CA GLU A 155 -7.81 -17.55 -1.85
C GLU A 155 -9.09 -16.79 -2.18
N GLN A 156 -9.07 -15.98 -3.25
CA GLN A 156 -10.25 -15.23 -3.69
C GLN A 156 -11.40 -16.15 -4.12
N VAL A 157 -11.11 -17.18 -4.92
CA VAL A 157 -12.11 -18.17 -5.36
C VAL A 157 -12.71 -18.92 -4.17
N ASN A 158 -11.88 -19.33 -3.21
CA ASN A 158 -12.34 -20.06 -2.03
C ASN A 158 -13.26 -19.20 -1.16
N LYS A 159 -12.95 -17.91 -0.97
CA LYS A 159 -13.84 -16.97 -0.27
C LYS A 159 -15.20 -16.82 -0.96
N LYS A 160 -15.22 -16.66 -2.28
CA LYS A 160 -16.46 -16.55 -3.06
C LYS A 160 -17.31 -17.82 -2.94
N LYS A 161 -16.69 -19.00 -2.99
CA LYS A 161 -17.38 -20.29 -2.81
C LYS A 161 -17.95 -20.46 -1.41
N LEU A 162 -17.26 -20.03 -0.36
CA LEU A 162 -17.78 -20.07 1.01
C LEU A 162 -18.98 -19.15 1.19
N LEU A 163 -18.89 -17.91 0.69
CA LEU A 163 -20.01 -16.96 0.75
C LEU A 163 -21.24 -17.45 -0.01
N SER A 164 -21.06 -18.06 -1.20
CA SER A 164 -22.17 -18.59 -1.98
C SER A 164 -22.84 -19.81 -1.31
N LYS A 165 -22.07 -20.63 -0.60
CA LYS A 165 -22.61 -21.77 0.17
C LYS A 165 -23.36 -21.36 1.43
N LEU A 166 -23.02 -20.23 2.03
CA LEU A 166 -23.70 -19.69 3.22
C LEU A 166 -24.98 -18.92 2.86
N SER A 167 -25.10 -18.37 1.66
CA SER A 167 -26.30 -17.62 1.24
C SER A 167 -27.53 -18.52 1.05
N TYR A 168 -27.34 -19.78 0.67
CA TYR A 168 -28.44 -20.72 0.43
C TYR A 168 -29.21 -21.10 1.72
N PRO A 169 -28.58 -21.52 2.83
CA PRO A 169 -29.30 -21.83 4.06
C PRO A 169 -29.94 -20.58 4.71
N PHE A 170 -29.38 -19.39 4.51
CA PHE A 170 -29.96 -18.14 5.01
C PHE A 170 -31.27 -17.79 4.29
N LEU A 171 -31.33 -17.97 2.96
CA LEU A 171 -32.55 -17.77 2.16
C LEU A 171 -33.67 -18.75 2.54
N LEU A 172 -33.32 -20.00 2.83
CA LEU A 172 -34.29 -21.02 3.25
C LEU A 172 -34.86 -20.80 4.65
N SER A 173 -34.08 -20.19 5.56
CA SER A 173 -34.54 -19.88 6.93
C SER A 173 -35.40 -18.62 7.02
N ILE A 174 -35.31 -17.70 6.05
CA ILE A 174 -36.13 -16.47 6.01
C ILE A 174 -37.49 -16.69 5.34
N LEU A 175 -37.60 -17.63 4.39
CA LEU A 175 -38.82 -17.93 3.66
C LEU A 175 -40.03 -18.36 4.54
N PRO A 176 -39.90 -19.20 5.58
CA PRO A 176 -41.03 -19.52 6.48
C PRO A 176 -41.47 -18.33 7.32
N ILE A 177 -40.56 -17.47 7.76
CA ILE A 177 -40.88 -16.30 8.57
C ILE A 177 -41.68 -15.25 7.77
N LEU A 178 -41.39 -15.07 6.49
CA LEU A 178 -42.15 -14.21 5.59
C LEU A 178 -43.54 -14.73 5.25
N LYS A 179 -43.76 -16.08 5.29
CA LYS A 179 -45.08 -16.67 5.11
C LYS A 179 -46.02 -16.44 6.27
N ASP A 180 -45.52 -16.40 7.50
CA ASP A 180 -46.35 -16.15 8.70
C ASP A 180 -46.81 -14.70 8.79
N PHE A 181 -46.05 -13.73 8.24
CA PHE A 181 -46.46 -12.33 8.17
C PHE A 181 -47.53 -12.00 7.13
N ARG A 182 -47.94 -12.98 6.29
CA ARG A 182 -48.91 -12.79 5.20
C ARG A 182 -50.27 -13.47 5.44
N LYS A 183 -50.62 -13.77 6.70
CA LYS A 183 -52.01 -14.15 7.02
C LYS A 183 -52.79 -12.89 7.41
N PRO A 184 -53.71 -12.38 6.56
CA PRO A 184 -54.70 -11.41 6.99
C PRO A 184 -55.73 -12.14 7.89
N SER A 185 -56.11 -11.47 8.97
CA SER A 185 -57.24 -11.82 9.82
C SER A 185 -58.53 -11.73 9.05
#